data_759a9aa778f7e6c66faa2edb5ff92cf2
#
_entry.id   759a9aa778f7e6c66faa2edb5ff92cf2
#
_cell.length_a   1.000
_cell.length_b   1.000
_cell.length_c   1.000
_cell.angle_alpha   90.00
_cell.angle_beta   90.00
_cell.angle_gamma   90.00
#
_symmetry.space_group_name_H-M   'P 1'
#
loop_
_entity.id
_entity.type
_entity.pdbx_description
1 polymer ?
#
loop_
_entity_poly.entity_id
_entity_poly.type
_entity_poly.pdbx_seq_one_letter_code
_entity_poly.pdbx_strand_id
1 'polypeptide(L)'
;MARRNLHSITRRRILKGAAAAAGAWPLFHIRRGFAEDAIGNWPDGVKGDTAFVGITTPLTGPYSAEGDDLLKGYQLAIEHLNGGGGLVSKISTLSGKGVLGKKLIYKYADTQTQPNPAVQAATTFITQDKAIMFTGCVSSAEALALQKLAQRMRVINMVGCSGANETTGTDCQRYGFRSQPSAYMAAKALAPVLGKEIGRNKKAIYLVPDYAYGHSVEKSTGEFTEQMLGWKSLGSQVCPVGTADYSSYLLNIVNSGADVFVNVAFGTDAVASCKQAKQFGVLDKMRMVVPNISAFQSKEAGADIMEGVYGTMDFWWTLAETIPEAKIFVDAFDAKFKYKPRWPGHIAYTQMLCWADAVERAKSYNPVEVIKALEAGQKLNLPLGEVWYRAQDHQQVRAVPVVVGKKPSEMRNPDDYYNIVGLTPGPDVVPQDSGCKLPAYT
;
A
#
# COMPACT_ATOMS: atom_id res chain seq x y z
N MET A 1 -74.92 -5.28 22.13
CA MET A 1 -75.48 -6.68 22.12
C MET A 1 -74.49 -7.62 21.46
N ALA A 2 -74.33 -8.77 22.10
CA ALA A 2 -73.67 -10.00 21.66
C ALA A 2 -72.10 -10.03 21.57
N ARG A 3 -71.52 -10.45 22.70
CA ARG A 3 -70.20 -11.10 22.79
C ARG A 3 -70.26 -12.47 22.13
N ARG A 4 -69.15 -12.86 21.39
CA ARG A 4 -68.89 -14.27 21.11
C ARG A 4 -67.47 -14.61 21.53
N ASN A 5 -67.39 -15.57 22.45
CA ASN A 5 -66.21 -16.19 23.03
C ASN A 5 -65.40 -16.98 21.97
N LEU A 6 -64.09 -16.83 22.01
CA LEU A 6 -63.18 -17.74 21.35
C LEU A 6 -62.60 -18.73 22.37
N HIS A 7 -62.87 -19.99 22.16
CA HIS A 7 -62.40 -21.11 22.97
C HIS A 7 -60.91 -21.38 22.72
N SER A 8 -60.17 -21.53 23.79
CA SER A 8 -58.84 -22.03 23.85
C SER A 8 -58.76 -23.51 23.47
N ILE A 9 -57.95 -23.86 22.48
CA ILE A 9 -57.61 -25.25 22.17
C ILE A 9 -56.24 -25.55 22.80
N THR A 10 -56.28 -26.43 23.78
CA THR A 10 -55.17 -26.91 24.61
C THR A 10 -54.21 -27.79 23.83
N ARG A 11 -52.92 -27.56 23.94
CA ARG A 11 -51.75 -28.28 23.41
C ARG A 11 -51.52 -29.70 23.98
N ARG A 12 -52.54 -30.54 24.11
CA ARG A 12 -52.35 -31.83 24.82
C ARG A 12 -52.96 -33.07 24.16
N ARG A 13 -53.07 -33.12 22.82
CA ARG A 13 -53.57 -34.34 22.13
C ARG A 13 -52.93 -34.56 20.75
N ILE A 14 -51.61 -34.54 20.63
CA ILE A 14 -50.89 -35.15 19.47
C ILE A 14 -49.64 -35.83 20.00
N LEU A 15 -49.80 -36.87 20.75
CA LEU A 15 -48.74 -37.76 21.15
C LEU A 15 -49.32 -39.15 21.42
N LYS A 16 -49.78 -39.81 20.39
CA LYS A 16 -49.94 -41.26 20.34
C LYS A 16 -50.34 -41.65 18.91
N GLY A 17 -49.38 -42.18 18.17
CA GLY A 17 -49.67 -42.86 16.88
C GLY A 17 -48.64 -42.57 15.82
N ALA A 18 -47.43 -43.11 15.94
CA ALA A 18 -46.55 -43.46 14.82
C ALA A 18 -45.34 -44.20 15.36
N ALA A 19 -45.55 -45.45 15.69
CA ALA A 19 -44.45 -46.44 15.72
C ALA A 19 -44.63 -47.32 14.44
N ALA A 20 -43.49 -47.60 13.80
CA ALA A 20 -43.28 -48.51 12.67
C ALA A 20 -43.41 -47.89 11.26
N ALA A 21 -42.30 -47.28 10.80
CA ALA A 21 -41.80 -47.45 9.44
C ALA A 21 -40.30 -47.11 9.48
N ALA A 22 -39.47 -48.10 9.83
CA ALA A 22 -38.02 -48.07 9.61
C ALA A 22 -37.79 -48.24 8.09
N GLY A 23 -37.90 -47.14 7.36
CA GLY A 23 -37.48 -47.01 5.97
C GLY A 23 -36.15 -46.32 5.95
N ALA A 24 -35.11 -46.96 5.40
CA ALA A 24 -33.77 -46.48 5.21
C ALA A 24 -33.78 -45.11 4.51
N TRP A 25 -33.53 -44.06 5.28
CA TRP A 25 -33.14 -42.79 4.70
C TRP A 25 -31.66 -42.94 4.28
N PRO A 26 -31.30 -42.62 3.05
CA PRO A 26 -29.91 -42.54 2.68
C PRO A 26 -29.30 -41.43 3.56
N LEU A 27 -28.35 -41.81 4.41
CA LEU A 27 -27.44 -40.88 5.05
C LEU A 27 -26.75 -40.13 3.92
N PHE A 28 -27.26 -38.93 3.59
CA PHE A 28 -26.51 -37.97 2.86
C PHE A 28 -25.31 -37.63 3.76
N HIS A 29 -24.23 -38.32 3.53
CA HIS A 29 -22.92 -37.86 3.94
C HIS A 29 -22.70 -36.57 3.17
N ILE A 30 -23.07 -35.45 3.78
CA ILE A 30 -22.53 -34.14 3.38
C ILE A 30 -21.03 -34.29 3.60
N ARG A 31 -20.35 -34.64 2.52
CA ARG A 31 -18.88 -34.54 2.49
C ARG A 31 -18.55 -33.09 2.84
N ARG A 32 -18.08 -32.86 4.06
CA ARG A 32 -17.33 -31.67 4.45
C ARG A 32 -16.06 -31.63 3.60
N GLY A 33 -16.15 -31.28 2.36
CA GLY A 33 -15.02 -31.42 1.48
C GLY A 33 -15.04 -30.51 0.26
N PHE A 34 -15.90 -29.50 0.20
CA PHE A 34 -15.98 -28.68 -1.02
C PHE A 34 -15.54 -27.22 -0.88
N ALA A 35 -15.18 -26.74 0.30
CA ALA A 35 -14.83 -25.33 0.47
C ALA A 35 -13.37 -25.08 0.84
N GLU A 36 -12.67 -26.02 1.49
CA GLU A 36 -11.30 -25.75 2.00
C GLU A 36 -10.19 -25.97 0.96
N ASP A 37 -10.36 -26.90 0.03
CA ASP A 37 -9.31 -27.23 -0.95
C ASP A 37 -9.28 -26.31 -2.17
N ALA A 38 -10.32 -25.51 -2.40
CA ALA A 38 -10.44 -24.69 -3.61
C ALA A 38 -9.87 -23.27 -3.45
N ILE A 39 -9.81 -22.72 -2.25
CA ILE A 39 -9.40 -21.35 -1.99
C ILE A 39 -7.99 -21.32 -1.44
N GLY A 40 -7.09 -20.53 -2.08
CA GLY A 40 -5.72 -20.35 -1.65
C GLY A 40 -4.74 -21.47 -2.00
N ASN A 41 -5.19 -22.50 -2.71
CA ASN A 41 -4.37 -23.62 -3.13
C ASN A 41 -4.53 -23.87 -4.64
N TRP A 42 -4.04 -22.93 -5.44
CA TRP A 42 -4.22 -22.90 -6.90
C TRP A 42 -3.17 -23.60 -7.75
N PRO A 43 -2.17 -24.36 -7.27
CA PRO A 43 -1.28 -25.11 -8.17
C PRO A 43 -2.05 -26.00 -9.13
N ASP A 44 -3.12 -26.67 -8.63
CA ASP A 44 -4.01 -27.49 -9.44
C ASP A 44 -5.05 -26.67 -10.24
N GLY A 45 -5.32 -25.45 -9.83
CA GLY A 45 -6.19 -24.48 -10.51
C GLY A 45 -5.51 -23.77 -11.68
N VAL A 46 -4.16 -23.68 -11.67
CA VAL A 46 -3.38 -23.10 -12.77
C VAL A 46 -3.25 -24.15 -13.90
N LYS A 47 -4.32 -24.26 -14.70
CA LYS A 47 -4.36 -25.18 -15.86
C LYS A 47 -4.01 -24.44 -17.14
N GLY A 48 -3.34 -25.14 -18.08
CA GLY A 48 -2.93 -24.56 -19.36
C GLY A 48 -1.68 -23.68 -19.23
N ASP A 49 -1.51 -22.73 -20.15
CA ASP A 49 -0.27 -21.96 -20.34
C ASP A 49 -0.29 -20.58 -19.66
N THR A 50 -1.32 -20.29 -18.86
CA THR A 50 -1.49 -18.99 -18.23
C THR A 50 -1.65 -19.07 -16.71
N ALA A 51 -1.28 -18.00 -16.03
CA ALA A 51 -1.55 -17.78 -14.61
C ALA A 51 -2.17 -16.38 -14.41
N PHE A 52 -3.25 -16.29 -13.64
CA PHE A 52 -4.03 -15.06 -13.51
C PHE A 52 -3.68 -14.27 -12.25
N VAL A 53 -3.48 -12.96 -12.41
CA VAL A 53 -3.24 -11.98 -11.34
C VAL A 53 -4.35 -10.95 -11.31
N GLY A 54 -4.91 -10.67 -10.13
CA GLY A 54 -5.88 -9.60 -9.92
C GLY A 54 -5.21 -8.29 -9.50
N ILE A 55 -5.61 -7.15 -10.07
CA ILE A 55 -5.08 -5.83 -9.69
C ILE A 55 -6.23 -4.95 -9.22
N THR A 56 -6.19 -4.53 -7.96
CA THR A 56 -7.11 -3.56 -7.38
C THR A 56 -6.40 -2.20 -7.30
N THR A 57 -6.92 -1.16 -7.95
CA THR A 57 -6.26 0.15 -7.92
C THR A 57 -7.29 1.27 -8.08
N PRO A 58 -7.16 2.40 -7.38
CA PRO A 58 -8.06 3.53 -7.61
C PRO A 58 -7.73 4.19 -8.95
N LEU A 59 -8.70 4.21 -9.86
CA LEU A 59 -8.64 4.95 -11.12
C LEU A 59 -9.55 6.17 -11.09
N THR A 60 -10.39 6.26 -10.06
CA THR A 60 -11.20 7.41 -9.68
C THR A 60 -11.03 7.71 -8.20
N GLY A 61 -11.53 8.88 -7.73
CA GLY A 61 -11.37 9.32 -6.35
C GLY A 61 -10.05 10.05 -6.07
N PRO A 62 -9.77 10.38 -4.80
CA PRO A 62 -8.69 11.28 -4.42
C PRO A 62 -7.28 10.78 -4.72
N TYR A 63 -7.07 9.47 -4.94
CA TYR A 63 -5.75 8.86 -5.18
C TYR A 63 -5.62 8.26 -6.58
N SER A 64 -6.45 8.72 -7.53
CA SER A 64 -6.51 8.17 -8.90
C SER A 64 -5.21 8.36 -9.69
N ALA A 65 -4.50 9.47 -9.48
CA ALA A 65 -3.24 9.74 -10.17
C ALA A 65 -2.13 8.76 -9.75
N GLU A 66 -2.09 8.42 -8.48
CA GLU A 66 -1.17 7.42 -7.93
C GLU A 66 -1.60 5.99 -8.34
N GLY A 67 -2.91 5.75 -8.43
CA GLY A 67 -3.47 4.48 -8.88
C GLY A 67 -3.18 4.18 -10.35
N ASP A 68 -3.21 5.18 -11.22
CA ASP A 68 -2.84 5.05 -12.64
C ASP A 68 -1.34 4.70 -12.80
N ASP A 69 -0.47 5.40 -12.06
CA ASP A 69 0.97 5.12 -12.08
C ASP A 69 1.28 3.71 -11.54
N LEU A 70 0.59 3.30 -10.46
CA LEU A 70 0.68 1.96 -9.88
C LEU A 70 0.30 0.88 -10.91
N LEU A 71 -0.84 1.05 -11.61
CA LEU A 71 -1.30 0.12 -12.65
C LEU A 71 -0.27 -0.02 -13.77
N LYS A 72 0.31 1.07 -14.23
CA LYS A 72 1.36 1.08 -15.25
C LYS A 72 2.62 0.33 -14.80
N GLY A 73 2.99 0.45 -13.54
CA GLY A 73 4.09 -0.33 -12.96
C GLY A 73 3.83 -1.84 -13.03
N TYR A 74 2.62 -2.30 -12.66
CA TYR A 74 2.24 -3.71 -12.80
C TYR A 74 2.22 -4.18 -14.25
N GLN A 75 1.68 -3.37 -15.16
CA GLN A 75 1.64 -3.67 -16.59
C GLN A 75 3.04 -3.86 -17.17
N LEU A 76 3.98 -2.98 -16.83
CA LEU A 76 5.37 -3.09 -17.26
C LEU A 76 6.05 -4.34 -16.68
N ALA A 77 5.82 -4.64 -15.39
CA ALA A 77 6.38 -5.83 -14.76
C ALA A 77 5.88 -7.12 -15.40
N ILE A 78 4.57 -7.24 -15.65
CA ILE A 78 3.96 -8.41 -16.27
C ILE A 78 4.48 -8.58 -17.71
N GLU A 79 4.62 -7.50 -18.46
CA GLU A 79 5.19 -7.54 -19.82
C GLU A 79 6.62 -8.07 -19.79
N HIS A 80 7.47 -7.57 -18.90
CA HIS A 80 8.86 -8.02 -18.78
C HIS A 80 8.97 -9.46 -18.26
N LEU A 81 8.11 -9.88 -17.34
CA LEU A 81 8.05 -11.27 -16.90
C LEU A 81 7.65 -12.22 -18.03
N ASN A 82 6.78 -11.79 -18.93
CA ASN A 82 6.29 -12.61 -20.04
C ASN A 82 7.20 -12.60 -21.28
N GLY A 83 7.90 -11.51 -21.53
CA GLY A 83 8.65 -11.31 -22.79
C GLY A 83 10.14 -11.00 -22.60
N GLY A 84 10.60 -10.91 -21.35
CA GLY A 84 11.96 -10.48 -21.05
C GLY A 84 12.09 -8.94 -21.04
N GLY A 85 13.27 -8.47 -20.70
CA GLY A 85 13.59 -7.05 -20.63
C GLY A 85 13.63 -6.50 -19.21
N GLY A 86 13.90 -5.21 -19.10
CA GLY A 86 14.01 -4.52 -17.83
C GLY A 86 14.91 -5.26 -16.83
N LEU A 87 14.49 -5.25 -15.55
CA LEU A 87 15.23 -5.92 -14.48
C LEU A 87 15.05 -7.45 -14.44
N VAL A 88 14.14 -8.03 -15.22
CA VAL A 88 13.99 -9.48 -15.29
C VAL A 88 15.31 -10.14 -15.71
N SER A 89 16.06 -9.53 -16.63
CA SER A 89 17.37 -10.03 -17.08
C SER A 89 18.47 -9.96 -16.01
N LYS A 90 18.23 -9.27 -14.89
CA LYS A 90 19.17 -9.11 -13.76
C LYS A 90 18.87 -10.04 -12.59
N ILE A 91 17.74 -10.75 -12.63
CA ILE A 91 17.32 -11.69 -11.59
C ILE A 91 17.47 -13.11 -12.14
N SER A 92 18.43 -13.87 -11.64
CA SER A 92 18.84 -15.17 -12.20
C SER A 92 17.75 -16.24 -12.21
N THR A 93 16.76 -16.12 -11.35
CA THR A 93 15.60 -17.04 -11.28
C THR A 93 14.57 -16.78 -12.37
N LEU A 94 14.53 -15.56 -12.93
CA LEU A 94 13.50 -15.13 -13.88
C LEU A 94 13.97 -15.35 -15.33
N SER A 95 13.20 -16.11 -16.09
CA SER A 95 13.53 -16.46 -17.49
C SER A 95 13.04 -15.43 -18.52
N GLY A 96 12.08 -14.56 -18.14
CA GLY A 96 11.37 -13.70 -19.09
C GLY A 96 10.43 -14.46 -20.06
N LYS A 97 10.06 -15.68 -19.70
CA LYS A 97 9.12 -16.53 -20.47
C LYS A 97 7.90 -16.91 -19.60
N GLY A 98 7.38 -15.93 -18.87
CA GLY A 98 6.37 -16.13 -17.84
C GLY A 98 7.01 -16.51 -16.50
N VAL A 99 6.17 -16.95 -15.57
CA VAL A 99 6.58 -17.45 -14.25
C VAL A 99 6.26 -18.95 -14.21
N LEU A 100 7.19 -19.79 -13.82
CA LEU A 100 7.12 -21.25 -13.97
C LEU A 100 6.69 -21.68 -15.39
N GLY A 101 7.16 -20.94 -16.41
CA GLY A 101 6.83 -21.20 -17.81
C GLY A 101 5.39 -20.83 -18.21
N LYS A 102 4.60 -20.22 -17.34
CA LYS A 102 3.23 -19.79 -17.62
C LYS A 102 3.17 -18.28 -17.85
N LYS A 103 2.48 -17.87 -18.90
CA LYS A 103 2.23 -16.46 -19.20
C LYS A 103 1.33 -15.84 -18.13
N LEU A 104 1.76 -14.78 -17.51
CA LEU A 104 0.92 -13.99 -16.61
C LEU A 104 -0.13 -13.22 -17.40
N ILE A 105 -1.39 -13.39 -17.03
CA ILE A 105 -2.50 -12.58 -17.51
C ILE A 105 -3.14 -11.87 -16.31
N TYR A 106 -3.79 -10.74 -16.54
CA TYR A 106 -4.37 -9.94 -15.47
C TYR A 106 -5.68 -9.28 -15.86
N LYS A 107 -6.47 -8.93 -14.86
CA LYS A 107 -7.53 -7.93 -14.91
C LYS A 107 -7.27 -6.90 -13.82
N TYR A 108 -7.85 -5.72 -13.99
CA TYR A 108 -7.81 -4.69 -12.97
C TYR A 108 -9.22 -4.15 -12.71
N ALA A 109 -9.43 -3.58 -11.52
CA ALA A 109 -10.67 -2.95 -11.13
C ALA A 109 -10.40 -1.63 -10.41
N ASP A 110 -11.26 -0.64 -10.70
CA ASP A 110 -11.27 0.64 -9.99
C ASP A 110 -11.83 0.46 -8.58
N THR A 111 -11.04 0.80 -7.59
CA THR A 111 -11.44 0.73 -6.17
C THR A 111 -12.06 2.02 -5.66
N GLN A 112 -12.01 3.10 -6.43
CA GLN A 112 -12.55 4.43 -6.05
C GLN A 112 -11.95 4.96 -4.74
N THR A 113 -10.76 4.47 -4.36
CA THR A 113 -10.12 4.74 -3.04
C THR A 113 -10.97 4.25 -1.86
N GLN A 114 -11.80 3.22 -2.05
CA GLN A 114 -12.76 2.72 -1.06
C GLN A 114 -12.53 1.23 -0.73
N PRO A 115 -12.55 0.83 0.56
CA PRO A 115 -12.35 -0.57 0.95
C PRO A 115 -13.39 -1.55 0.37
N ASN A 116 -14.67 -1.16 0.32
CA ASN A 116 -15.72 -2.08 -0.14
C ASN A 116 -15.59 -2.46 -1.63
N PRO A 117 -15.46 -1.51 -2.58
CA PRO A 117 -15.17 -1.85 -3.97
C PRO A 117 -13.88 -2.68 -4.13
N ALA A 118 -12.82 -2.36 -3.38
CA ALA A 118 -11.57 -3.11 -3.41
C ALA A 118 -11.76 -4.58 -3.01
N VAL A 119 -12.45 -4.83 -1.89
CA VAL A 119 -12.76 -6.18 -1.40
C VAL A 119 -13.65 -6.95 -2.36
N GLN A 120 -14.66 -6.30 -2.95
CA GLN A 120 -15.54 -6.93 -3.95
C GLN A 120 -14.77 -7.36 -5.19
N ALA A 121 -13.93 -6.48 -5.73
CA ALA A 121 -13.09 -6.77 -6.89
C ALA A 121 -12.11 -7.92 -6.61
N ALA A 122 -11.38 -7.88 -5.50
CA ALA A 122 -10.46 -8.95 -5.12
C ALA A 122 -11.20 -10.28 -4.90
N THR A 123 -12.39 -10.26 -4.29
CA THR A 123 -13.22 -11.47 -4.12
C THR A 123 -13.60 -12.07 -5.47
N THR A 124 -13.98 -11.23 -6.46
CA THR A 124 -14.29 -11.68 -7.82
C THR A 124 -13.06 -12.31 -8.49
N PHE A 125 -11.91 -11.64 -8.41
CA PHE A 125 -10.65 -12.18 -8.96
C PHE A 125 -10.30 -13.55 -8.36
N ILE A 126 -10.47 -13.73 -7.04
CA ILE A 126 -10.16 -14.98 -6.36
C ILE A 126 -11.19 -16.08 -6.73
N THR A 127 -12.48 -15.79 -6.60
CA THR A 127 -13.51 -16.82 -6.68
C THR A 127 -13.90 -17.19 -8.11
N GLN A 128 -13.95 -16.20 -9.02
CA GLN A 128 -14.37 -16.39 -10.39
C GLN A 128 -13.21 -16.58 -11.36
N ASP A 129 -12.23 -15.66 -11.29
CA ASP A 129 -11.07 -15.67 -12.21
C ASP A 129 -9.93 -16.56 -11.72
N LYS A 130 -10.00 -17.12 -10.50
CA LYS A 130 -9.00 -18.02 -9.92
C LYS A 130 -7.61 -17.39 -9.78
N ALA A 131 -7.59 -16.14 -9.32
CA ALA A 131 -6.33 -15.42 -9.11
C ALA A 131 -5.39 -16.17 -8.18
N ILE A 132 -4.15 -16.40 -8.65
CA ILE A 132 -3.07 -17.01 -7.85
C ILE A 132 -2.48 -16.04 -6.84
N MET A 133 -2.68 -14.75 -7.09
CA MET A 133 -2.27 -13.63 -6.27
C MET A 133 -3.11 -12.41 -6.68
N PHE A 134 -3.35 -11.51 -5.76
CA PHE A 134 -3.86 -10.19 -6.09
C PHE A 134 -2.99 -9.10 -5.46
N THR A 135 -3.06 -7.91 -6.02
CA THR A 135 -2.19 -6.79 -5.64
C THR A 135 -2.87 -5.46 -5.88
N GLY A 136 -2.25 -4.38 -5.43
CA GLY A 136 -2.71 -3.02 -5.69
C GLY A 136 -3.07 -2.25 -4.44
N CYS A 137 -4.06 -1.37 -4.56
CA CYS A 137 -4.51 -0.31 -3.64
C CYS A 137 -3.53 0.86 -3.46
N VAL A 138 -4.06 2.01 -3.10
CA VAL A 138 -3.29 3.22 -2.74
C VAL A 138 -3.71 3.77 -1.37
N SER A 139 -4.71 3.21 -0.72
CA SER A 139 -5.17 3.63 0.60
C SER A 139 -4.85 2.57 1.65
N SER A 140 -4.38 3.01 2.84
CA SER A 140 -4.16 2.10 3.96
C SER A 140 -5.46 1.46 4.45
N ALA A 141 -6.61 2.14 4.31
CA ALA A 141 -7.91 1.55 4.64
C ALA A 141 -8.26 0.38 3.70
N GLU A 142 -7.98 0.52 2.40
CA GLU A 142 -8.11 -0.58 1.43
C GLU A 142 -7.15 -1.73 1.77
N ALA A 143 -5.89 -1.40 2.03
CA ALA A 143 -4.84 -2.38 2.32
C ALA A 143 -5.19 -3.27 3.53
N LEU A 144 -5.66 -2.67 4.62
CA LEU A 144 -6.07 -3.40 5.84
C LEU A 144 -7.27 -4.33 5.57
N ALA A 145 -8.24 -3.89 4.77
CA ALA A 145 -9.39 -4.71 4.39
C ALA A 145 -8.99 -5.87 3.46
N LEU A 146 -8.14 -5.58 2.46
CA LEU A 146 -7.63 -6.56 1.49
C LEU A 146 -6.75 -7.62 2.14
N GLN A 147 -5.91 -7.28 3.13
CA GLN A 147 -5.11 -8.25 3.86
C GLN A 147 -5.97 -9.23 4.68
N LYS A 148 -7.04 -8.72 5.34
CA LYS A 148 -8.01 -9.58 6.05
C LYS A 148 -8.74 -10.52 5.08
N LEU A 149 -9.04 -10.05 3.88
CA LEU A 149 -9.56 -10.91 2.80
C LEU A 149 -8.53 -11.97 2.39
N ALA A 150 -7.28 -11.56 2.16
CA ALA A 150 -6.18 -12.45 1.76
C ALA A 150 -6.00 -13.62 2.76
N GLN A 151 -5.99 -13.32 4.05
CA GLN A 151 -5.90 -14.31 5.12
C GLN A 151 -7.08 -15.29 5.08
N ARG A 152 -8.31 -14.78 4.97
CA ARG A 152 -9.52 -15.59 4.94
C ARG A 152 -9.60 -16.48 3.69
N MET A 153 -9.15 -15.95 2.55
CA MET A 153 -9.22 -16.62 1.25
C MET A 153 -7.96 -17.43 0.93
N ARG A 154 -6.91 -17.35 1.77
CA ARG A 154 -5.62 -18.03 1.57
C ARG A 154 -4.95 -17.72 0.23
N VAL A 155 -5.05 -16.48 -0.21
CA VAL A 155 -4.45 -15.97 -1.46
C VAL A 155 -3.52 -14.82 -1.12
N ILE A 156 -2.32 -14.83 -1.67
CA ILE A 156 -1.32 -13.78 -1.39
C ILE A 156 -1.85 -12.43 -1.87
N ASN A 157 -1.78 -11.44 -0.99
CA ASN A 157 -1.93 -10.03 -1.29
C ASN A 157 -0.56 -9.35 -1.23
N MET A 158 -0.07 -8.93 -2.38
CA MET A 158 1.06 -8.02 -2.45
C MET A 158 0.50 -6.60 -2.34
N VAL A 159 0.57 -6.02 -1.14
CA VAL A 159 -0.02 -4.70 -0.83
C VAL A 159 0.68 -3.62 -1.63
N GLY A 160 -0.05 -2.87 -2.43
CA GLY A 160 0.47 -1.77 -3.24
C GLY A 160 0.99 -0.62 -2.38
N CYS A 161 0.20 0.42 -2.22
CA CYS A 161 0.59 1.59 -1.44
C CYS A 161 -0.17 1.64 -0.12
N SER A 162 0.53 1.50 1.00
CA SER A 162 0.00 1.64 2.36
C SER A 162 1.09 2.08 3.31
N GLY A 163 0.99 3.31 3.81
CA GLY A 163 1.95 3.86 4.77
C GLY A 163 1.59 3.60 6.23
N ALA A 164 0.39 3.12 6.56
CA ALA A 164 -0.02 2.87 7.94
C ALA A 164 0.86 1.81 8.62
N ASN A 165 1.25 2.06 9.87
CA ASN A 165 2.09 1.13 10.64
C ASN A 165 1.39 -0.22 10.85
N GLU A 166 0.09 -0.20 11.03
CA GLU A 166 -0.75 -1.37 11.31
C GLU A 166 -0.66 -2.43 10.22
N THR A 167 -0.39 -2.03 8.96
CA THR A 167 -0.36 -2.95 7.80
C THR A 167 0.62 -4.12 7.98
N THR A 168 1.80 -3.87 8.50
CA THR A 168 2.80 -4.88 8.87
C THR A 168 3.13 -4.84 10.37
N GLY A 169 2.24 -4.22 11.16
CA GLY A 169 2.24 -4.13 12.60
C GLY A 169 1.08 -4.93 13.20
N THR A 170 0.26 -4.29 14.00
CA THR A 170 -0.81 -4.94 14.78
C THR A 170 -1.88 -5.65 13.94
N ASP A 171 -2.09 -5.24 12.68
CA ASP A 171 -3.06 -5.84 11.74
C ASP A 171 -2.41 -6.72 10.65
N CYS A 172 -1.13 -7.08 10.82
CA CYS A 172 -0.41 -7.93 9.87
C CYS A 172 -1.12 -9.26 9.62
N GLN A 173 -1.02 -9.77 8.40
CA GLN A 173 -1.63 -11.02 7.99
C GLN A 173 -0.60 -11.94 7.30
N ARG A 174 -0.70 -13.26 7.52
CA ARG A 174 0.24 -14.24 6.92
C ARG A 174 0.28 -14.21 5.40
N TYR A 175 -0.84 -13.86 4.77
CA TYR A 175 -0.95 -13.79 3.32
C TYR A 175 -0.75 -12.37 2.75
N GLY A 176 -0.34 -11.40 3.58
CA GLY A 176 -0.10 -10.00 3.18
C GLY A 176 1.38 -9.64 3.22
N PHE A 177 1.88 -8.97 2.17
CA PHE A 177 3.26 -8.46 2.08
C PHE A 177 3.24 -7.00 1.65
N ARG A 178 4.06 -6.14 2.28
CA ARG A 178 4.12 -4.71 1.95
C ARG A 178 5.50 -4.28 1.49
N SER A 179 5.56 -3.61 0.34
CA SER A 179 6.80 -3.01 -0.19
C SER A 179 7.00 -1.56 0.25
N GLN A 180 5.93 -0.77 0.38
CA GLN A 180 6.04 0.61 0.82
C GLN A 180 6.61 0.72 2.24
N PRO A 181 7.52 1.68 2.52
CA PRO A 181 7.92 2.00 3.88
C PRO A 181 6.72 2.36 4.76
N SER A 182 6.73 1.90 6.01
CA SER A 182 5.76 2.35 6.99
C SER A 182 5.97 3.80 7.38
N ALA A 183 4.97 4.43 8.00
CA ALA A 183 5.10 5.76 8.59
C ALA A 183 6.27 5.82 9.59
N TYR A 184 6.50 4.75 10.34
CA TYR A 184 7.66 4.61 11.22
C TYR A 184 8.98 4.73 10.45
N MET A 185 9.15 3.95 9.37
CA MET A 185 10.37 3.97 8.55
C MET A 185 10.59 5.33 7.90
N ALA A 186 9.52 5.92 7.36
CA ALA A 186 9.55 7.24 6.75
C ALA A 186 9.96 8.33 7.75
N ALA A 187 9.32 8.37 8.91
CA ALA A 187 9.62 9.36 9.95
C ALA A 187 11.04 9.21 10.50
N LYS A 188 11.52 7.99 10.70
CA LYS A 188 12.89 7.71 11.17
C LYS A 188 13.96 8.17 10.18
N ALA A 189 13.69 8.04 8.87
CA ALA A 189 14.57 8.55 7.82
C ALA A 189 14.52 10.08 7.70
N LEU A 190 13.33 10.67 7.90
CA LEU A 190 13.09 12.10 7.71
C LEU A 190 13.67 12.95 8.85
N ALA A 191 13.50 12.53 10.10
CA ALA A 191 13.84 13.34 11.27
C ALA A 191 15.28 13.85 11.30
N PRO A 192 16.35 13.06 11.00
CA PRO A 192 17.71 13.58 10.95
C PRO A 192 17.90 14.70 9.94
N VAL A 193 17.25 14.61 8.78
CA VAL A 193 17.30 15.65 7.74
C VAL A 193 16.60 16.92 8.23
N LEU A 194 15.42 16.81 8.85
CA LEU A 194 14.72 17.95 9.44
C LEU A 194 15.56 18.64 10.51
N GLY A 195 16.30 17.86 11.32
CA GLY A 195 17.20 18.40 12.33
C GLY A 195 18.35 19.24 11.75
N LYS A 196 18.88 18.81 10.62
CA LYS A 196 19.94 19.53 9.89
C LYS A 196 19.40 20.78 9.19
N GLU A 197 18.27 20.69 8.52
CA GLU A 197 17.78 21.71 7.59
C GLU A 197 16.81 22.72 8.23
N ILE A 198 16.02 22.30 9.22
CA ILE A 198 15.06 23.16 9.94
C ILE A 198 15.54 23.49 11.35
N GLY A 199 16.27 22.55 11.98
CA GLY A 199 16.86 22.76 13.31
C GLY A 199 16.12 22.02 14.43
N ARG A 200 16.61 22.21 15.65
CA ARG A 200 16.11 21.55 16.88
C ARG A 200 15.14 22.44 17.65
N ASN A 201 14.42 21.84 18.61
CA ASN A 201 13.53 22.51 19.58
C ASN A 201 12.43 23.36 18.93
N LYS A 202 11.88 22.90 17.80
CA LYS A 202 10.79 23.57 17.09
C LYS A 202 9.44 23.19 17.66
N LYS A 203 8.44 24.02 17.40
CA LYS A 203 7.03 23.72 17.65
C LYS A 203 6.38 23.30 16.33
N ALA A 204 5.75 22.14 16.31
CA ALA A 204 5.07 21.61 15.12
C ALA A 204 3.55 21.52 15.35
N ILE A 205 2.78 21.82 14.32
CA ILE A 205 1.33 21.59 14.26
C ILE A 205 1.02 20.76 13.02
N TYR A 206 0.03 19.87 13.14
CA TYR A 206 -0.27 18.87 12.13
C TYR A 206 -1.63 19.12 11.47
N LEU A 207 -1.75 18.84 10.18
CA LEU A 207 -3.00 18.62 9.46
C LEU A 207 -3.08 17.14 9.11
N VAL A 208 -4.08 16.43 9.65
CA VAL A 208 -4.13 14.97 9.65
C VAL A 208 -5.43 14.48 9.01
N PRO A 209 -5.38 13.72 7.92
CA PRO A 209 -6.56 13.07 7.37
C PRO A 209 -7.00 11.92 8.29
N ASP A 210 -8.32 11.84 8.56
CA ASP A 210 -8.91 10.94 9.55
C ASP A 210 -9.02 9.49 9.06
N TYR A 211 -7.88 8.81 8.97
CA TYR A 211 -7.79 7.37 8.69
C TYR A 211 -6.42 6.81 9.13
N ALA A 212 -6.25 5.49 9.06
CA ALA A 212 -5.08 4.78 9.61
C ALA A 212 -3.71 5.37 9.17
N TYR A 213 -3.56 5.78 7.91
CA TYR A 213 -2.35 6.43 7.43
C TYR A 213 -2.08 7.76 8.15
N GLY A 214 -3.10 8.63 8.22
CA GLY A 214 -2.96 9.96 8.83
C GLY A 214 -2.46 9.86 10.26
N HIS A 215 -3.11 9.04 11.07
CA HIS A 215 -2.74 8.83 12.47
C HIS A 215 -1.37 8.16 12.64
N SER A 216 -1.03 7.17 11.79
CA SER A 216 0.30 6.55 11.80
C SER A 216 1.41 7.54 11.49
N VAL A 217 1.21 8.43 10.51
CA VAL A 217 2.22 9.43 10.11
C VAL A 217 2.35 10.52 11.17
N GLU A 218 1.25 11.05 11.70
CA GLU A 218 1.27 12.01 12.81
C GLU A 218 2.07 11.45 13.98
N LYS A 219 1.69 10.26 14.47
CA LYS A 219 2.33 9.58 15.59
C LYS A 219 3.82 9.41 15.34
N SER A 220 4.20 8.77 14.23
CA SER A 220 5.59 8.44 13.98
C SER A 220 6.45 9.68 13.75
N THR A 221 5.94 10.68 13.02
CA THR A 221 6.68 11.94 12.80
C THR A 221 6.84 12.70 14.12
N GLY A 222 5.78 12.77 14.94
CA GLY A 222 5.85 13.39 16.25
C GLY A 222 6.87 12.73 17.17
N GLU A 223 6.81 11.40 17.32
CA GLU A 223 7.72 10.64 18.16
C GLU A 223 9.19 10.82 17.75
N PHE A 224 9.53 10.68 16.47
CA PHE A 224 10.91 10.81 16.02
C PHE A 224 11.42 12.25 16.08
N THR A 225 10.61 13.25 15.75
CA THR A 225 11.04 14.64 15.86
C THR A 225 11.16 15.09 17.32
N GLU A 226 10.32 14.58 18.23
CA GLU A 226 10.47 14.82 19.66
C GLU A 226 11.74 14.17 20.21
N GLN A 227 11.91 12.87 20.01
CA GLN A 227 13.03 12.10 20.57
C GLN A 227 14.39 12.55 20.02
N MET A 228 14.49 12.77 18.71
CA MET A 228 15.76 13.08 18.07
C MET A 228 16.09 14.57 18.04
N LEU A 229 15.06 15.44 17.99
CA LEU A 229 15.24 16.87 17.74
C LEU A 229 14.74 17.78 18.88
N GLY A 230 13.99 17.23 19.84
CA GLY A 230 13.36 17.99 20.90
C GLY A 230 12.19 18.87 20.41
N TRP A 231 11.59 18.52 19.28
CA TRP A 231 10.41 19.24 18.80
C TRP A 231 9.22 19.00 19.72
N LYS A 232 8.32 20.00 19.79
CA LYS A 232 7.09 19.91 20.58
C LYS A 232 5.88 19.97 19.66
N SER A 233 5.00 18.98 19.74
CA SER A 233 3.70 19.03 19.09
C SER A 233 2.79 20.03 19.81
N LEU A 234 2.14 20.91 19.06
CA LEU A 234 1.06 21.79 19.51
C LEU A 234 -0.33 21.19 19.25
N GLY A 235 -0.38 19.92 18.82
CA GLY A 235 -1.60 19.20 18.45
C GLY A 235 -1.82 19.12 16.95
N SER A 236 -3.01 18.67 16.58
CA SER A 236 -3.40 18.41 15.19
C SER A 236 -4.78 18.97 14.86
N GLN A 237 -4.96 19.28 13.59
CA GLN A 237 -6.24 19.54 12.96
C GLN A 237 -6.59 18.29 12.15
N VAL A 238 -7.59 17.52 12.65
CA VAL A 238 -8.04 16.29 11.99
C VAL A 238 -9.16 16.63 11.01
N CYS A 239 -9.05 16.16 9.77
CA CYS A 239 -10.01 16.43 8.70
C CYS A 239 -10.43 15.14 7.97
N PRO A 240 -11.67 15.03 7.49
CA PRO A 240 -12.09 13.89 6.66
C PRO A 240 -11.27 13.79 5.38
N VAL A 241 -11.08 12.57 4.87
CA VAL A 241 -10.55 12.34 3.52
C VAL A 241 -11.53 12.89 2.49
N GLY A 242 -11.02 13.59 1.48
CA GLY A 242 -11.84 14.27 0.47
C GLY A 242 -12.32 15.66 0.90
N THR A 243 -11.70 16.26 1.91
CA THR A 243 -11.98 17.65 2.32
C THR A 243 -11.62 18.62 1.18
N ALA A 244 -12.58 19.44 0.77
CA ALA A 244 -12.38 20.46 -0.27
C ALA A 244 -11.98 21.82 0.30
N ASP A 245 -12.49 22.16 1.47
CA ASP A 245 -12.27 23.46 2.14
C ASP A 245 -11.50 23.25 3.46
N TYR A 246 -10.27 23.73 3.50
CA TYR A 246 -9.37 23.66 4.65
C TYR A 246 -9.33 24.97 5.46
N SER A 247 -10.14 25.98 5.14
CA SER A 247 -10.04 27.32 5.71
C SER A 247 -10.05 27.34 7.23
N SER A 248 -10.99 26.65 7.86
CA SER A 248 -11.10 26.59 9.33
C SER A 248 -9.88 25.93 9.99
N TYR A 249 -9.38 24.84 9.41
CA TYR A 249 -8.19 24.14 9.90
C TYR A 249 -6.94 25.03 9.77
N LEU A 250 -6.77 25.69 8.61
CA LEU A 250 -5.61 26.53 8.33
C LEU A 250 -5.60 27.83 9.14
N LEU A 251 -6.77 28.41 9.44
CA LEU A 251 -6.89 29.53 10.38
C LEU A 251 -6.41 29.14 11.80
N ASN A 252 -6.72 27.95 12.28
CA ASN A 252 -6.22 27.45 13.54
C ASN A 252 -4.69 27.23 13.49
N ILE A 253 -4.21 26.66 12.38
CA ILE A 253 -2.77 26.40 12.16
C ILE A 253 -1.98 27.70 12.14
N VAL A 254 -2.38 28.70 11.35
CA VAL A 254 -1.62 29.96 11.18
C VAL A 254 -1.56 30.78 12.47
N ASN A 255 -2.50 30.58 13.38
CA ASN A 255 -2.57 31.26 14.67
C ASN A 255 -2.01 30.43 15.85
N SER A 256 -1.51 29.21 15.58
CA SER A 256 -1.02 28.30 16.63
C SER A 256 0.31 28.73 17.29
N GLY A 257 1.08 29.58 16.62
CA GLY A 257 2.43 29.92 17.05
C GLY A 257 3.46 28.80 16.83
N ALA A 258 3.17 27.85 15.91
CA ALA A 258 4.11 26.83 15.49
C ALA A 258 5.21 27.39 14.58
N ASP A 259 6.37 26.73 14.57
CA ASP A 259 7.47 26.99 13.64
C ASP A 259 7.34 26.17 12.36
N VAL A 260 6.69 24.99 12.49
CA VAL A 260 6.58 23.98 11.44
C VAL A 260 5.14 23.53 11.27
N PHE A 261 4.68 23.56 10.05
CA PHE A 261 3.41 22.97 9.61
C PHE A 261 3.69 21.61 8.97
N VAL A 262 3.21 20.53 9.59
CA VAL A 262 3.30 19.17 9.08
C VAL A 262 1.99 18.80 8.37
N ASN A 263 1.99 18.81 7.05
CA ASN A 263 0.84 18.47 6.23
C ASN A 263 0.87 16.98 5.89
N VAL A 264 0.02 16.19 6.54
CA VAL A 264 -0.09 14.73 6.36
C VAL A 264 -1.06 14.35 5.26
N ALA A 265 -1.83 15.29 4.70
CA ALA A 265 -2.74 15.02 3.59
C ALA A 265 -2.01 14.38 2.39
N PHE A 266 -2.74 13.61 1.59
CA PHE A 266 -2.20 12.87 0.43
C PHE A 266 -3.12 13.01 -0.79
N GLY A 267 -2.60 12.75 -2.01
CA GLY A 267 -3.37 12.85 -3.25
C GLY A 267 -3.95 14.25 -3.49
N THR A 268 -5.21 14.33 -3.92
CA THR A 268 -5.89 15.61 -4.16
C THR A 268 -6.09 16.45 -2.91
N ASP A 269 -6.20 15.80 -1.74
CA ASP A 269 -6.30 16.48 -0.45
C ASP A 269 -5.02 17.26 -0.12
N ALA A 270 -3.85 16.67 -0.44
CA ALA A 270 -2.57 17.34 -0.30
C ALA A 270 -2.43 18.54 -1.25
N VAL A 271 -2.90 18.40 -2.49
CA VAL A 271 -2.91 19.51 -3.46
C VAL A 271 -3.76 20.67 -2.93
N ALA A 272 -4.99 20.38 -2.49
CA ALA A 272 -5.91 21.40 -1.99
C ALA A 272 -5.39 22.07 -0.72
N SER A 273 -4.92 21.30 0.26
CA SER A 273 -4.40 21.82 1.52
C SER A 273 -3.12 22.64 1.34
N CYS A 274 -2.20 22.25 0.44
CA CYS A 274 -1.00 23.03 0.14
C CYS A 274 -1.33 24.38 -0.53
N LYS A 275 -2.24 24.41 -1.53
CA LYS A 275 -2.70 25.64 -2.18
C LYS A 275 -3.35 26.59 -1.18
N GLN A 276 -4.26 26.06 -0.37
CA GLN A 276 -4.93 26.85 0.65
C GLN A 276 -3.99 27.31 1.77
N ALA A 277 -3.01 26.50 2.18
CA ALA A 277 -1.99 26.91 3.15
C ALA A 277 -1.21 28.16 2.67
N LYS A 278 -0.90 28.23 1.37
CA LYS A 278 -0.31 29.43 0.77
C LYS A 278 -1.28 30.62 0.80
N GLN A 279 -2.53 30.41 0.43
CA GLN A 279 -3.58 31.47 0.41
C GLN A 279 -3.85 32.05 1.80
N PHE A 280 -3.82 31.21 2.85
CA PHE A 280 -4.03 31.63 4.22
C PHE A 280 -2.76 32.13 4.93
N GLY A 281 -1.65 32.27 4.22
CA GLY A 281 -0.40 32.81 4.76
C GLY A 281 0.31 31.90 5.76
N VAL A 282 -0.01 30.60 5.77
CA VAL A 282 0.69 29.61 6.62
C VAL A 282 2.16 29.53 6.22
N LEU A 283 2.43 29.47 4.91
CA LEU A 283 3.80 29.33 4.39
C LEU A 283 4.66 30.59 4.56
N ASP A 284 4.05 31.73 4.85
CA ASP A 284 4.76 32.98 5.17
C ASP A 284 5.28 32.98 6.64
N LYS A 285 4.69 32.15 7.51
CA LYS A 285 5.03 32.07 8.95
C LYS A 285 5.73 30.79 9.34
N MET A 286 5.53 29.67 8.62
CA MET A 286 5.96 28.33 9.02
C MET A 286 6.66 27.63 7.86
N ARG A 287 7.64 26.78 8.21
CA ARG A 287 8.20 25.81 7.27
C ARG A 287 7.21 24.65 7.11
N MET A 288 6.89 24.30 5.86
CA MET A 288 6.04 23.13 5.60
C MET A 288 6.87 21.86 5.46
N VAL A 289 6.39 20.77 6.07
CA VAL A 289 6.88 19.40 5.93
C VAL A 289 5.73 18.53 5.45
N VAL A 290 5.98 17.73 4.42
CA VAL A 290 5.03 16.74 3.91
C VAL A 290 5.68 15.36 4.07
N PRO A 291 5.35 14.58 5.12
CA PRO A 291 6.07 13.36 5.45
C PRO A 291 6.13 12.31 4.34
N ASN A 292 5.14 12.28 3.44
CA ASN A 292 5.14 11.44 2.25
C ASN A 292 4.74 12.28 1.03
N ILE A 293 5.73 12.68 0.25
CA ILE A 293 5.54 13.56 -0.92
C ILE A 293 5.25 12.72 -2.17
N SER A 294 4.39 13.23 -3.05
CA SER A 294 4.20 12.71 -4.41
C SER A 294 4.54 13.75 -5.48
N ALA A 295 5.00 13.28 -6.64
CA ALA A 295 5.25 14.15 -7.79
C ALA A 295 3.94 14.77 -8.33
N PHE A 296 2.81 14.07 -8.19
CA PHE A 296 1.49 14.60 -8.53
C PHE A 296 1.17 15.84 -7.68
N GLN A 297 1.45 15.79 -6.40
CA GLN A 297 1.25 16.92 -5.48
C GLN A 297 2.01 18.16 -5.95
N SER A 298 3.29 18.04 -6.30
CA SER A 298 4.07 19.17 -6.80
C SER A 298 3.59 19.69 -8.14
N LYS A 299 3.22 18.80 -9.03
CA LYS A 299 2.68 19.17 -10.34
C LYS A 299 1.40 20.00 -10.22
N GLU A 300 0.49 19.58 -9.36
CA GLU A 300 -0.83 20.19 -9.25
C GLU A 300 -0.89 21.34 -8.24
N ALA A 301 -0.11 21.29 -7.16
CA ALA A 301 -0.05 22.40 -6.20
C ALA A 301 0.78 23.57 -6.73
N GLY A 302 1.82 23.29 -7.49
CA GLY A 302 2.79 24.26 -8.00
C GLY A 302 4.17 24.07 -7.38
N ALA A 303 5.21 24.12 -8.20
CA ALA A 303 6.58 23.97 -7.75
C ALA A 303 7.02 25.08 -6.78
N ASP A 304 6.45 26.27 -6.93
CA ASP A 304 6.69 27.42 -6.03
C ASP A 304 6.13 27.20 -4.63
N ILE A 305 4.98 26.51 -4.50
CA ILE A 305 4.42 26.14 -3.19
C ILE A 305 5.24 25.03 -2.54
N MET A 306 5.78 24.12 -3.33
CA MET A 306 6.55 22.98 -2.87
C MET A 306 8.06 23.25 -2.71
N GLU A 307 8.51 24.45 -3.08
CA GLU A 307 9.92 24.88 -2.88
C GLU A 307 10.33 24.77 -1.39
N GLY A 308 11.42 24.05 -1.14
CA GLY A 308 11.96 23.89 0.22
C GLY A 308 11.09 23.04 1.16
N VAL A 309 10.08 22.35 0.65
CA VAL A 309 9.27 21.38 1.40
C VAL A 309 10.03 20.06 1.49
N TYR A 310 10.25 19.58 2.71
CA TYR A 310 10.91 18.30 2.98
C TYR A 310 9.90 17.18 3.20
N GLY A 311 10.28 15.99 2.74
CA GLY A 311 9.50 14.78 2.99
C GLY A 311 10.22 13.52 2.54
N THR A 312 9.62 12.36 2.77
CA THR A 312 10.08 11.10 2.19
C THR A 312 9.37 10.83 0.88
N MET A 313 9.99 10.05 0.04
CA MET A 313 9.45 9.52 -1.19
C MET A 313 9.91 8.09 -1.38
N ASP A 314 9.04 7.19 -1.82
CA ASP A 314 9.43 5.79 -2.01
C ASP A 314 10.45 5.59 -3.13
N PHE A 315 10.42 6.43 -4.12
CA PHE A 315 11.32 6.42 -5.27
C PHE A 315 11.24 7.76 -6.00
N TRP A 316 12.40 8.26 -6.44
CA TRP A 316 12.47 9.40 -7.34
C TRP A 316 13.34 9.06 -8.55
N TRP A 317 12.86 9.39 -9.74
CA TRP A 317 13.47 8.96 -11.00
C TRP A 317 14.93 9.41 -11.19
N THR A 318 15.38 10.48 -10.51
CA THR A 318 16.78 10.92 -10.58
C THR A 318 17.77 9.95 -9.92
N LEU A 319 17.29 8.95 -9.15
CA LEU A 319 18.12 7.81 -8.72
C LEU A 319 18.73 7.04 -9.90
N ALA A 320 18.14 7.13 -11.08
CA ALA A 320 18.68 6.58 -12.33
C ALA A 320 20.05 7.17 -12.71
N GLU A 321 20.44 8.31 -12.15
CA GLU A 321 21.73 8.95 -12.42
C GLU A 321 22.87 8.27 -11.63
N THR A 322 22.56 7.54 -10.58
CA THR A 322 23.55 6.94 -9.66
C THR A 322 23.38 5.44 -9.46
N ILE A 323 22.19 4.89 -9.71
CA ILE A 323 21.86 3.47 -9.49
C ILE A 323 21.53 2.81 -10.83
N PRO A 324 22.33 1.84 -11.31
CA PRO A 324 22.12 1.20 -12.62
C PRO A 324 20.75 0.52 -12.75
N GLU A 325 20.26 -0.13 -11.69
CA GLU A 325 18.96 -0.79 -11.67
C GLU A 325 17.81 0.23 -11.74
N ALA A 326 17.96 1.38 -11.12
CA ALA A 326 17.02 2.48 -11.26
C ALA A 326 16.98 3.00 -12.69
N LYS A 327 18.15 3.13 -13.35
CA LYS A 327 18.21 3.54 -14.75
C LYS A 327 17.48 2.57 -15.68
N ILE A 328 17.70 1.27 -15.52
CA ILE A 328 17.01 0.23 -16.32
C ILE A 328 15.49 0.37 -16.18
N PHE A 329 15.00 0.53 -14.97
CA PHE A 329 13.55 0.70 -14.70
C PHE A 329 13.00 1.99 -15.30
N VAL A 330 13.67 3.13 -15.03
CA VAL A 330 13.23 4.46 -15.48
C VAL A 330 13.20 4.53 -17.00
N ASP A 331 14.23 4.05 -17.66
CA ASP A 331 14.32 4.05 -19.13
C ASP A 331 13.21 3.19 -19.78
N ALA A 332 12.95 2.00 -19.21
CA ALA A 332 11.90 1.11 -19.71
C ALA A 332 10.50 1.70 -19.50
N PHE A 333 10.26 2.30 -18.34
CA PHE A 333 8.98 2.93 -18.04
C PHE A 333 8.71 4.15 -18.94
N ASP A 334 9.71 5.04 -19.07
CA ASP A 334 9.61 6.22 -19.91
C ASP A 334 9.48 5.88 -21.41
N ALA A 335 10.21 4.86 -21.87
CA ALA A 335 10.07 4.38 -23.24
C ALA A 335 8.66 3.93 -23.58
N LYS A 336 7.96 3.31 -22.61
CA LYS A 336 6.60 2.80 -22.80
C LYS A 336 5.52 3.85 -22.57
N PHE A 337 5.60 4.59 -21.47
CA PHE A 337 4.50 5.46 -21.02
C PHE A 337 4.73 6.96 -21.32
N LYS A 338 5.93 7.33 -21.80
CA LYS A 338 6.30 8.69 -22.23
C LYS A 338 6.31 9.73 -21.10
N TYR A 339 6.57 9.28 -19.87
CA TYR A 339 6.86 10.12 -18.72
C TYR A 339 7.72 9.33 -17.70
N LYS A 340 8.39 10.04 -16.78
CA LYS A 340 9.23 9.41 -15.76
C LYS A 340 8.38 8.72 -14.69
N PRO A 341 8.70 7.47 -14.28
CA PRO A 341 7.92 6.76 -13.28
C PRO A 341 7.88 7.54 -11.97
N ARG A 342 6.75 7.49 -11.33
CA ARG A 342 6.57 7.94 -9.96
C ARG A 342 6.76 6.77 -9.01
N TRP A 343 6.76 7.03 -7.71
CA TRP A 343 7.03 6.00 -6.74
C TRP A 343 5.96 4.86 -6.69
N PRO A 344 4.65 5.07 -6.97
CA PRO A 344 3.70 3.96 -7.03
C PRO A 344 4.04 2.96 -8.15
N GLY A 345 4.40 3.45 -9.33
CA GLY A 345 4.85 2.61 -10.45
C GLY A 345 6.10 1.79 -10.11
N HIS A 346 7.03 2.39 -9.37
CA HIS A 346 8.20 1.68 -8.86
C HIS A 346 7.83 0.56 -7.88
N ILE A 347 6.93 0.84 -6.91
CA ILE A 347 6.45 -0.18 -5.97
C ILE A 347 5.84 -1.35 -6.72
N ALA A 348 4.91 -1.08 -7.64
CA ALA A 348 4.23 -2.10 -8.41
C ALA A 348 5.20 -2.98 -9.20
N TYR A 349 6.13 -2.35 -9.91
CA TYR A 349 7.12 -3.05 -10.72
C TYR A 349 8.01 -3.97 -9.88
N THR A 350 8.62 -3.44 -8.84
CA THR A 350 9.57 -4.18 -8.00
C THR A 350 8.89 -5.28 -7.18
N GLN A 351 7.69 -5.03 -6.71
CA GLN A 351 6.89 -5.99 -5.95
C GLN A 351 6.53 -7.24 -6.78
N MET A 352 6.14 -7.03 -8.04
CA MET A 352 5.87 -8.14 -8.97
C MET A 352 7.12 -8.99 -9.23
N LEU A 353 8.29 -8.38 -9.35
CA LEU A 353 9.54 -9.11 -9.51
C LEU A 353 9.89 -9.92 -8.26
N CYS A 354 9.71 -9.36 -7.07
CA CYS A 354 9.93 -10.09 -5.81
C CYS A 354 9.00 -11.30 -5.67
N TRP A 355 7.72 -11.13 -6.01
CA TRP A 355 6.77 -12.24 -5.99
C TRP A 355 7.12 -13.31 -7.02
N ALA A 356 7.44 -12.93 -8.25
CA ALA A 356 7.80 -13.86 -9.31
C ALA A 356 9.07 -14.67 -8.97
N ASP A 357 10.09 -14.00 -8.43
CA ASP A 357 11.31 -14.67 -7.92
C ASP A 357 10.98 -15.69 -6.82
N ALA A 358 10.09 -15.35 -5.90
CA ALA A 358 9.68 -16.26 -4.85
C ALA A 358 8.92 -17.48 -5.40
N VAL A 359 8.05 -17.29 -6.38
CA VAL A 359 7.34 -18.40 -7.06
C VAL A 359 8.33 -19.33 -7.78
N GLU A 360 9.30 -18.77 -8.50
CA GLU A 360 10.34 -19.56 -9.20
C GLU A 360 11.21 -20.35 -8.21
N ARG A 361 11.61 -19.76 -7.08
CA ARG A 361 12.36 -20.47 -6.03
C ARG A 361 11.53 -21.54 -5.33
N ALA A 362 10.26 -21.27 -5.08
CA ALA A 362 9.31 -22.22 -4.51
C ALA A 362 8.98 -23.38 -5.48
N LYS A 363 9.20 -23.19 -6.80
CA LYS A 363 8.76 -24.10 -7.87
C LYS A 363 7.26 -24.44 -7.76
N SER A 364 6.47 -23.50 -7.26
CA SER A 364 5.06 -23.71 -6.94
C SER A 364 4.32 -22.38 -6.92
N TYR A 365 3.05 -22.41 -7.32
CA TYR A 365 2.10 -21.30 -7.06
C TYR A 365 1.35 -21.46 -5.74
N ASN A 366 1.59 -22.53 -4.99
CA ASN A 366 0.96 -22.72 -3.68
C ASN A 366 1.32 -21.54 -2.76
N PRO A 367 0.33 -20.78 -2.25
CA PRO A 367 0.58 -19.59 -1.45
C PRO A 367 1.50 -19.85 -0.24
N VAL A 368 1.36 -20.98 0.44
CA VAL A 368 2.18 -21.32 1.60
C VAL A 368 3.66 -21.48 1.21
N GLU A 369 3.94 -22.14 0.10
CA GLU A 369 5.31 -22.32 -0.38
C GLU A 369 5.92 -21.01 -0.86
N VAL A 370 5.12 -20.16 -1.53
CA VAL A 370 5.56 -18.83 -1.96
C VAL A 370 5.82 -17.91 -0.77
N ILE A 371 4.97 -17.96 0.27
CA ILE A 371 5.18 -17.21 1.52
C ILE A 371 6.50 -17.62 2.17
N LYS A 372 6.76 -18.92 2.33
CA LYS A 372 8.03 -19.43 2.86
C LYS A 372 9.24 -18.95 2.05
N ALA A 373 9.10 -18.90 0.71
CA ALA A 373 10.16 -18.39 -0.17
C ALA A 373 10.38 -16.88 -0.02
N LEU A 374 9.33 -16.10 0.23
CA LEU A 374 9.45 -14.67 0.56
C LEU A 374 10.06 -14.46 1.95
N GLU A 375 9.61 -15.22 2.96
CA GLU A 375 10.12 -15.20 4.33
C GLU A 375 11.59 -15.66 4.45
N ALA A 376 12.10 -16.39 3.47
CA ALA A 376 13.52 -16.79 3.44
C ALA A 376 14.49 -15.59 3.33
N GLY A 377 13.96 -14.37 3.09
CA GLY A 377 14.76 -13.14 3.10
C GLY A 377 15.75 -13.04 1.95
N GLN A 378 15.44 -13.66 0.80
CA GLN A 378 16.26 -13.55 -0.41
C GLN A 378 16.41 -12.09 -0.81
N LYS A 379 17.63 -11.62 -0.91
CA LYS A 379 17.96 -10.27 -1.34
C LYS A 379 17.95 -10.19 -2.85
N LEU A 380 17.27 -9.18 -3.37
CA LEU A 380 17.28 -8.81 -4.79
C LEU A 380 17.86 -7.41 -4.92
N ASN A 381 18.72 -7.20 -5.93
CA ASN A 381 19.23 -5.88 -6.26
C ASN A 381 18.26 -5.20 -7.22
N LEU A 382 17.50 -4.21 -6.71
CA LEU A 382 16.44 -3.48 -7.40
C LEU A 382 16.73 -1.97 -7.38
N PRO A 383 15.87 -1.08 -7.94
CA PRO A 383 16.16 0.35 -8.10
C PRO A 383 16.54 1.14 -6.84
N LEU A 384 16.37 0.58 -5.65
CA LEU A 384 16.83 1.17 -4.37
C LEU A 384 17.98 0.37 -3.72
N GLY A 385 18.69 -0.46 -4.48
CA GLY A 385 19.69 -1.38 -3.99
C GLY A 385 19.08 -2.71 -3.52
N GLU A 386 19.68 -3.32 -2.50
CA GLU A 386 19.20 -4.60 -1.96
C GLU A 386 17.86 -4.44 -1.24
N VAL A 387 16.90 -5.30 -1.60
CA VAL A 387 15.59 -5.40 -0.94
C VAL A 387 15.25 -6.84 -0.62
N TRP A 388 14.52 -7.07 0.47
CA TRP A 388 14.00 -8.38 0.86
C TRP A 388 12.81 -8.24 1.80
N TYR A 389 11.99 -9.29 1.96
CA TYR A 389 10.93 -9.30 2.96
C TYR A 389 11.40 -9.92 4.26
N ARG A 390 10.97 -9.36 5.38
CA ARG A 390 11.22 -9.93 6.71
C ARG A 390 10.18 -11.01 7.03
N ALA A 391 10.63 -12.13 7.59
CA ALA A 391 9.73 -13.21 8.00
C ALA A 391 8.81 -12.83 9.18
N GLN A 392 9.25 -11.89 10.03
CA GLN A 392 8.54 -11.55 11.27
C GLN A 392 7.28 -10.74 11.06
N ASP A 393 7.19 -9.96 9.97
CA ASP A 393 6.08 -9.02 9.75
C ASP A 393 5.77 -8.73 8.27
N HIS A 394 6.46 -9.38 7.35
CA HIS A 394 6.29 -9.22 5.91
C HIS A 394 6.50 -7.79 5.36
N GLN A 395 7.20 -6.96 6.15
CA GLN A 395 7.67 -5.67 5.66
C GLN A 395 8.90 -5.85 4.79
N GLN A 396 8.89 -5.24 3.61
CA GLN A 396 10.10 -5.16 2.79
C GLN A 396 11.13 -4.25 3.45
N VAL A 397 12.35 -4.74 3.60
CA VAL A 397 13.53 -3.95 3.96
C VAL A 397 14.05 -3.31 2.70
N ARG A 398 14.11 -1.98 2.69
CA ARG A 398 14.53 -1.18 1.54
C ARG A 398 14.98 0.20 1.97
N ALA A 399 15.80 0.86 1.19
CA ALA A 399 16.20 2.23 1.47
C ALA A 399 15.01 3.20 1.35
N VAL A 400 15.08 4.30 2.14
CA VAL A 400 14.07 5.35 2.16
C VAL A 400 14.70 6.67 1.72
N PRO A 401 14.36 7.19 0.54
CA PRO A 401 14.78 8.51 0.08
C PRO A 401 14.09 9.62 0.87
N VAL A 402 14.86 10.65 1.22
CA VAL A 402 14.36 11.93 1.70
C VAL A 402 14.62 12.98 0.63
N VAL A 403 13.61 13.75 0.33
CA VAL A 403 13.64 14.74 -0.75
C VAL A 403 13.30 16.14 -0.25
N VAL A 404 13.70 17.13 -1.05
CA VAL A 404 13.30 18.54 -0.89
C VAL A 404 12.83 19.09 -2.21
N GLY A 405 11.76 19.87 -2.19
CA GLY A 405 11.22 20.56 -3.37
C GLY A 405 12.23 21.57 -3.91
N LYS A 406 12.48 21.49 -5.23
CA LYS A 406 13.35 22.41 -5.96
C LYS A 406 12.72 23.79 -6.13
N LYS A 407 13.55 24.81 -6.26
CA LYS A 407 13.13 26.07 -6.84
C LYS A 407 12.72 25.85 -8.30
N PRO A 408 11.67 26.53 -8.80
CA PRO A 408 11.31 26.43 -10.20
C PRO A 408 12.47 26.68 -11.18
N SER A 409 13.38 27.60 -10.82
CA SER A 409 14.57 27.94 -11.61
C SER A 409 15.65 26.84 -11.62
N GLU A 410 15.61 25.89 -10.71
CA GLU A 410 16.56 24.77 -10.61
C GLU A 410 16.05 23.49 -11.30
N MET A 411 14.79 23.48 -11.74
CA MET A 411 14.19 22.36 -12.45
C MET A 411 14.77 22.23 -13.87
N ARG A 412 15.34 21.08 -14.20
CA ARG A 412 15.94 20.78 -15.53
C ARG A 412 14.89 20.51 -16.60
N ASN A 413 13.69 20.15 -16.20
CA ASN A 413 12.53 19.91 -17.04
C ASN A 413 11.25 20.06 -16.19
N PRO A 414 10.05 20.10 -16.78
CA PRO A 414 8.79 20.33 -16.05
C PRO A 414 8.44 19.31 -14.98
N ASP A 415 9.08 18.14 -14.98
CA ASP A 415 8.83 17.05 -14.00
C ASP A 415 9.98 16.86 -12.99
N ASP A 416 10.98 17.76 -12.95
CA ASP A 416 12.16 17.66 -12.09
C ASP A 416 11.96 18.41 -10.76
N TYR A 417 10.95 18.00 -10.00
CA TYR A 417 10.47 18.72 -8.80
C TYR A 417 11.38 18.62 -7.56
N TYR A 418 12.23 17.59 -7.46
CA TYR A 418 12.88 17.29 -6.19
C TYR A 418 14.37 17.03 -6.31
N ASN A 419 15.09 17.43 -5.26
CA ASN A 419 16.44 16.95 -4.95
C ASN A 419 16.34 15.84 -3.89
N ILE A 420 17.11 14.77 -4.07
CA ILE A 420 17.32 13.76 -3.03
C ILE A 420 18.39 14.30 -2.07
N VAL A 421 18.04 14.46 -0.79
CA VAL A 421 18.91 15.00 0.27
C VAL A 421 19.30 13.97 1.31
N GLY A 422 18.73 12.77 1.22
CA GLY A 422 19.05 11.61 2.03
C GLY A 422 18.59 10.32 1.39
N LEU A 423 19.31 9.24 1.64
CA LEU A 423 18.95 7.88 1.26
C LEU A 423 19.33 6.98 2.43
N THR A 424 18.37 6.73 3.32
CA THR A 424 18.63 5.96 4.54
C THR A 424 18.48 4.46 4.24
N PRO A 425 19.48 3.62 4.56
CA PRO A 425 19.40 2.18 4.34
C PRO A 425 18.24 1.53 5.07
N GLY A 426 17.63 0.51 4.46
CA GLY A 426 16.47 -0.20 5.02
C GLY A 426 16.70 -0.77 6.43
N PRO A 427 17.83 -1.44 6.73
CA PRO A 427 18.11 -1.95 8.07
C PRO A 427 18.10 -0.87 9.16
N ASP A 428 18.44 0.37 8.83
CA ASP A 428 18.53 1.47 9.79
C ASP A 428 17.15 2.05 10.15
N VAL A 429 16.13 1.81 9.31
CA VAL A 429 14.79 2.40 9.48
C VAL A 429 13.71 1.41 9.87
N VAL A 430 13.84 0.12 9.56
CA VAL A 430 12.82 -0.86 9.96
C VAL A 430 12.68 -0.95 11.49
N PRO A 431 11.45 -1.08 12.03
CA PRO A 431 11.26 -1.25 13.47
C PRO A 431 11.85 -2.60 13.92
N GLN A 432 12.48 -2.64 15.09
CA GLN A 432 12.92 -3.90 15.70
C GLN A 432 11.73 -4.79 16.06
N ASP A 433 10.72 -4.19 16.66
CA ASP A 433 9.41 -4.80 16.92
C ASP A 433 8.33 -3.93 16.28
N SER A 434 7.58 -4.51 15.36
CA SER A 434 6.45 -3.85 14.70
C SER A 434 5.11 -4.10 15.40
N GLY A 435 5.10 -4.94 16.45
CA GLY A 435 3.89 -5.41 17.12
C GLY A 435 3.10 -6.45 16.31
N CYS A 436 3.67 -6.93 15.21
CA CYS A 436 3.04 -7.95 14.37
C CYS A 436 3.04 -9.32 15.06
N LYS A 437 1.90 -9.99 14.98
CA LYS A 437 1.73 -11.40 15.37
C LYS A 437 1.09 -12.12 14.20
N LEU A 438 1.94 -12.59 13.28
CA LEU A 438 1.45 -13.27 12.07
C LEU A 438 0.57 -14.47 12.44
N PRO A 439 -0.65 -14.59 11.89
CA PRO A 439 -1.48 -15.78 12.08
C PRO A 439 -0.76 -17.06 11.61
N ALA A 440 -1.17 -18.20 12.14
CA ALA A 440 -0.67 -19.49 11.66
C ALA A 440 -1.02 -19.68 10.16
N TYR A 441 -0.29 -20.55 9.49
CA TYR A 441 -0.72 -21.08 8.20
C TYR A 441 -2.00 -21.88 8.39
N THR A 442 -3.08 -21.46 7.78
CA THR A 442 -4.39 -22.11 7.87
C THR A 442 -4.76 -22.76 6.54
#